data_271f5ffd707c4af6f2172254dea52197
#
_entry.id   271f5ffd707c4af6f2172254dea52197
#
_cell.length_a   1.000
_cell.length_b   1.000
_cell.length_c   1.000
_cell.angle_alpha   90.00
_cell.angle_beta   90.00
_cell.angle_gamma   90.00
#
_symmetry.space_group_name_H-M   'P 1'
#
loop_
_entity.id
_entity.type
_entity.pdbx_description
1 polymer ?
#
loop_
_entity_poly.entity_id
_entity_poly.type
_entity_poly.pdbx_seq_one_letter_code
_entity_poly.pdbx_strand_id
1 'polypeptide(L)'
;MPRSEGADAGLASAVVVTGATGGIGVEIARIFATRGDVVVLVARDIARLEDVAGRLSADTGGDIRVLSLDLCASDASTALRDWLGENDLFCDILVNSAGIGLSGRFVQHAPHALSELALLNVEALTQLSRAVLPDMIRRRRGGVLNVASLGGYTPGPYQAAYYASKAYVISLTEAIAWELRGFGVRVTCISPGPVETGFHAAMGSESALYRRVIPALTPTAVARIAVNSFWLGRTAVVPGWFSRVLALALHFTPRKILAFILGIMLRPRGDG
;
A
#
# COMPACT_ATOMS: atom_id res chain seq x y z
N MET A 1 -6.14 33.26 -1.48
CA MET A 1 -7.37 32.71 -0.86
C MET A 1 -7.23 32.83 0.64
N PRO A 2 -8.22 33.35 1.35
CA PRO A 2 -8.14 33.56 2.79
C PRO A 2 -8.02 32.23 3.54
N ARG A 3 -7.21 32.23 4.60
CA ARG A 3 -7.03 31.12 5.51
C ARG A 3 -8.36 30.86 6.24
N SER A 4 -8.94 29.67 6.10
CA SER A 4 -10.00 29.19 6.97
C SER A 4 -9.37 28.69 8.27
N GLU A 5 -9.02 29.61 9.17
CA GLU A 5 -8.42 29.30 10.49
C GLU A 5 -9.40 28.69 11.49
N GLY A 6 -10.64 28.36 11.09
CA GLY A 6 -11.70 27.98 12.02
C GLY A 6 -12.14 26.52 12.04
N ALA A 7 -11.79 25.70 11.05
CA ALA A 7 -12.38 24.36 10.93
C ALA A 7 -11.57 23.22 11.60
N ASP A 8 -10.34 23.45 12.01
CA ASP A 8 -9.41 22.43 12.51
C ASP A 8 -9.00 22.64 14.00
N ALA A 9 -9.54 23.64 14.67
CA ALA A 9 -9.21 23.92 16.06
C ALA A 9 -9.79 22.82 16.97
N GLY A 10 -9.00 21.81 17.28
CA GLY A 10 -9.35 20.71 18.20
C GLY A 10 -9.10 19.32 17.67
N LEU A 11 -8.95 19.12 16.34
CA LEU A 11 -8.72 17.79 15.79
C LEU A 11 -7.25 17.33 15.94
N ALA A 12 -7.06 16.08 16.38
CA ALA A 12 -5.74 15.47 16.46
C ALA A 12 -5.32 14.84 15.11
N SER A 13 -4.02 14.84 14.85
CA SER A 13 -3.47 14.21 13.63
C SER A 13 -3.44 12.69 13.77
N ALA A 14 -3.86 11.97 12.73
CA ALA A 14 -3.81 10.52 12.70
C ALA A 14 -3.09 9.98 11.46
N VAL A 15 -2.44 8.84 11.64
CA VAL A 15 -1.90 8.00 10.58
C VAL A 15 -2.89 6.87 10.30
N VAL A 16 -3.51 6.89 9.14
CA VAL A 16 -4.48 5.86 8.71
C VAL A 16 -3.74 4.79 7.92
N VAL A 17 -3.83 3.53 8.36
CA VAL A 17 -3.16 2.39 7.70
C VAL A 17 -4.18 1.38 7.24
N THR A 18 -4.33 1.22 5.92
CA THR A 18 -5.19 0.19 5.33
C THR A 18 -4.46 -1.16 5.20
N GLY A 19 -5.20 -2.27 5.26
CA GLY A 19 -4.61 -3.61 5.23
C GLY A 19 -3.76 -3.90 6.47
N ALA A 20 -4.14 -3.35 7.62
CA ALA A 20 -3.38 -3.36 8.85
C ALA A 20 -3.56 -4.64 9.71
N THR A 21 -3.96 -5.77 9.12
CA THR A 21 -4.10 -7.06 9.82
C THR A 21 -2.87 -7.97 9.69
N GLY A 22 -1.82 -7.51 9.00
CA GLY A 22 -0.57 -8.27 8.84
C GLY A 22 0.44 -7.62 7.92
N GLY A 23 1.59 -8.25 7.79
CA GLY A 23 2.63 -7.91 6.82
C GLY A 23 3.18 -6.48 6.96
N ILE A 24 3.36 -5.81 5.83
CA ILE A 24 3.98 -4.48 5.77
C ILE A 24 3.16 -3.43 6.50
N GLY A 25 1.81 -3.51 6.41
CA GLY A 25 0.91 -2.52 7.02
C GLY A 25 1.07 -2.44 8.53
N VAL A 26 1.10 -3.58 9.21
CA VAL A 26 1.31 -3.65 10.68
C VAL A 26 2.66 -3.07 11.08
N GLU A 27 3.72 -3.39 10.34
CA GLU A 27 5.05 -2.88 10.66
C GLU A 27 5.19 -1.37 10.40
N ILE A 28 4.51 -0.83 9.40
CA ILE A 28 4.42 0.62 9.21
C ILE A 28 3.65 1.26 10.38
N ALA A 29 2.51 0.69 10.76
CA ALA A 29 1.72 1.13 11.90
C ALA A 29 2.56 1.15 13.19
N ARG A 30 3.35 0.10 13.45
CA ARG A 30 4.28 0.01 14.59
C ARG A 30 5.27 1.17 14.62
N ILE A 31 5.87 1.51 13.48
CA ILE A 31 6.84 2.61 13.41
C ILE A 31 6.20 3.94 13.79
N PHE A 32 5.00 4.22 13.28
CA PHE A 32 4.29 5.46 13.60
C PHE A 32 3.84 5.48 15.06
N ALA A 33 3.30 4.37 15.58
CA ALA A 33 2.91 4.26 16.99
C ALA A 33 4.09 4.50 17.95
N THR A 34 5.26 3.92 17.66
CA THR A 34 6.50 4.14 18.44
C THR A 34 6.95 5.60 18.43
N ARG A 35 6.56 6.39 17.42
CA ARG A 35 6.84 7.83 17.34
C ARG A 35 5.86 8.69 18.13
N GLY A 36 4.79 8.09 18.70
CA GLY A 36 3.73 8.79 19.42
C GLY A 36 2.61 9.32 18.52
N ASP A 37 2.55 8.89 17.26
CA ASP A 37 1.43 9.23 16.37
C ASP A 37 0.17 8.45 16.77
N VAL A 38 -1.02 9.05 16.68
CA VAL A 38 -2.30 8.32 16.73
C VAL A 38 -2.40 7.48 15.46
N VAL A 39 -2.57 6.15 15.58
CA VAL A 39 -2.63 5.24 14.44
C VAL A 39 -4.01 4.61 14.33
N VAL A 40 -4.64 4.76 13.17
CA VAL A 40 -5.93 4.13 12.85
C VAL A 40 -5.69 2.94 11.92
N LEU A 41 -5.96 1.74 12.42
CA LEU A 41 -5.85 0.50 11.66
C LEU A 41 -7.17 0.24 10.94
N VAL A 42 -7.11 0.03 9.61
CA VAL A 42 -8.30 -0.17 8.77
C VAL A 42 -8.24 -1.51 8.06
N ALA A 43 -9.25 -2.36 8.27
CA ALA A 43 -9.49 -3.61 7.53
C ALA A 43 -10.95 -4.06 7.73
N ARG A 44 -11.34 -5.19 7.10
CA ARG A 44 -12.70 -5.74 7.22
C ARG A 44 -12.92 -6.53 8.51
N ASP A 45 -11.91 -7.25 8.96
CA ASP A 45 -11.99 -8.18 10.10
C ASP A 45 -11.67 -7.43 11.40
N ILE A 46 -12.73 -7.07 12.14
CA ILE A 46 -12.61 -6.30 13.39
C ILE A 46 -11.86 -7.08 14.47
N ALA A 47 -12.09 -8.39 14.59
CA ALA A 47 -11.44 -9.19 15.63
C ALA A 47 -9.92 -9.25 15.44
N ARG A 48 -9.48 -9.39 14.18
CA ARG A 48 -8.04 -9.31 13.84
C ARG A 48 -7.46 -7.91 14.04
N LEU A 49 -8.24 -6.86 13.77
CA LEU A 49 -7.80 -5.48 14.02
C LEU A 49 -7.59 -5.24 15.52
N GLU A 50 -8.52 -5.67 16.36
CA GLU A 50 -8.44 -5.53 17.82
C GLU A 50 -7.24 -6.31 18.40
N ASP A 51 -6.99 -7.54 17.92
CA ASP A 51 -5.81 -8.31 18.31
C ASP A 51 -4.50 -7.60 17.93
N VAL A 52 -4.41 -7.09 16.70
CA VAL A 52 -3.25 -6.32 16.25
C VAL A 52 -3.10 -5.03 17.04
N ALA A 53 -4.18 -4.30 17.28
CA ALA A 53 -4.17 -3.06 18.05
C ALA A 53 -3.70 -3.29 19.49
N GLY A 54 -4.22 -4.32 20.15
CA GLY A 54 -3.80 -4.70 21.51
C GLY A 54 -2.30 -4.99 21.60
N ARG A 55 -1.77 -5.77 20.65
CA ARG A 55 -0.33 -6.07 20.59
C ARG A 55 0.51 -4.82 20.30
N LEU A 56 0.10 -3.99 19.33
CA LEU A 56 0.83 -2.76 19.02
C LEU A 56 0.82 -1.79 20.19
N SER A 57 -0.32 -1.62 20.86
CA SER A 57 -0.43 -0.75 22.03
C SER A 57 0.44 -1.23 23.19
N ALA A 58 0.46 -2.56 23.46
CA ALA A 58 1.32 -3.16 24.46
C ALA A 58 2.83 -2.97 24.17
N ASP A 59 3.22 -3.12 22.89
CA ASP A 59 4.60 -3.02 22.46
C ASP A 59 5.14 -1.58 22.38
N THR A 60 4.28 -0.61 22.09
CA THR A 60 4.69 0.77 21.78
C THR A 60 4.19 1.82 22.78
N GLY A 61 3.16 1.49 23.59
CA GLY A 61 2.46 2.46 24.42
C GLY A 61 1.63 3.48 23.63
N GLY A 62 1.48 3.30 22.30
CA GLY A 62 0.82 4.25 21.40
C GLY A 62 -0.71 4.21 21.46
N ASP A 63 -1.36 5.31 21.00
CA ASP A 63 -2.82 5.38 20.76
C ASP A 63 -3.15 4.69 19.45
N ILE A 64 -3.68 3.46 19.55
CA ILE A 64 -4.05 2.63 18.41
C ILE A 64 -5.57 2.50 18.38
N ARG A 65 -6.16 2.98 17.30
CA ARG A 65 -7.60 2.89 17.07
C ARG A 65 -7.89 1.94 15.91
N VAL A 66 -9.09 1.39 15.86
CA VAL A 66 -9.50 0.43 14.83
C VAL A 66 -10.75 0.93 14.11
N LEU A 67 -10.79 0.71 12.79
CA LEU A 67 -11.95 0.95 11.94
C LEU A 67 -12.19 -0.28 11.08
N SER A 68 -13.31 -0.98 11.34
CA SER A 68 -13.77 -2.04 10.44
C SER A 68 -14.44 -1.40 9.22
N LEU A 69 -13.83 -1.55 8.04
CA LEU A 69 -14.31 -0.95 6.81
C LEU A 69 -14.00 -1.85 5.62
N ASP A 70 -15.03 -2.12 4.81
CA ASP A 70 -14.82 -2.71 3.49
C ASP A 70 -14.41 -1.64 2.48
N LEU A 71 -13.14 -1.65 2.10
CA LEU A 71 -12.60 -0.68 1.15
C LEU A 71 -13.14 -0.84 -0.28
N CYS A 72 -13.81 -1.96 -0.59
CA CYS A 72 -14.47 -2.18 -1.88
C CYS A 72 -15.88 -1.56 -1.93
N ALA A 73 -16.42 -1.09 -0.81
CA ALA A 73 -17.70 -0.40 -0.77
C ALA A 73 -17.59 0.99 -1.44
N SER A 74 -18.63 1.41 -2.14
CA SER A 74 -18.64 2.66 -2.92
C SER A 74 -18.55 3.92 -2.04
N ASP A 75 -18.92 3.83 -0.78
CA ASP A 75 -18.91 4.90 0.22
C ASP A 75 -17.70 4.83 1.17
N ALA A 76 -16.78 3.88 0.98
CA ALA A 76 -15.65 3.64 1.88
C ALA A 76 -14.83 4.91 2.21
N SER A 77 -14.59 5.76 1.22
CA SER A 77 -13.83 7.00 1.43
C SER A 77 -14.61 8.04 2.24
N THR A 78 -15.92 8.08 2.09
CA THR A 78 -16.81 8.93 2.89
C THR A 78 -16.89 8.41 4.31
N ALA A 79 -17.15 7.11 4.50
CA ALA A 79 -17.20 6.46 5.80
C ALA A 79 -15.90 6.65 6.61
N LEU A 80 -14.73 6.57 5.97
CA LEU A 80 -13.47 6.88 6.63
C LEU A 80 -13.40 8.33 7.13
N ARG A 81 -13.81 9.29 6.30
CA ARG A 81 -13.77 10.72 6.69
C ARG A 81 -14.74 11.03 7.82
N ASP A 82 -15.94 10.49 7.73
CA ASP A 82 -16.99 10.69 8.75
C ASP A 82 -16.53 10.11 10.09
N TRP A 83 -16.01 8.87 10.08
CA TRP A 83 -15.45 8.24 11.27
C TRP A 83 -14.29 9.04 11.88
N LEU A 84 -13.39 9.58 11.08
CA LEU A 84 -12.31 10.43 11.57
C LEU A 84 -12.88 11.69 12.25
N GLY A 85 -13.86 12.35 11.63
CA GLY A 85 -14.53 13.53 12.21
C GLY A 85 -15.24 13.23 13.52
N GLU A 86 -15.96 12.11 13.62
CA GLU A 86 -16.65 11.65 14.84
C GLU A 86 -15.68 11.31 15.99
N ASN A 87 -14.42 11.04 15.69
CA ASN A 87 -13.37 10.73 16.66
C ASN A 87 -12.38 11.89 16.89
N ASP A 88 -12.72 13.11 16.49
CA ASP A 88 -11.90 14.32 16.62
C ASP A 88 -10.51 14.16 15.96
N LEU A 89 -10.46 13.44 14.82
CA LEU A 89 -9.23 13.18 14.07
C LEU A 89 -9.25 13.80 12.68
N PHE A 90 -8.07 14.05 12.14
CA PHE A 90 -7.87 14.24 10.70
C PHE A 90 -6.76 13.33 10.19
N CYS A 91 -6.88 12.90 8.93
CA CYS A 91 -5.83 12.11 8.28
C CYS A 91 -4.63 12.99 7.93
N ASP A 92 -3.54 12.87 8.67
CA ASP A 92 -2.26 13.51 8.34
C ASP A 92 -1.41 12.64 7.41
N ILE A 93 -1.44 11.33 7.62
CA ILE A 93 -0.76 10.38 6.73
C ILE A 93 -1.72 9.25 6.38
N LEU A 94 -1.90 8.99 5.08
CA LEU A 94 -2.60 7.82 4.58
C LEU A 94 -1.60 6.78 4.07
N VAL A 95 -1.66 5.57 4.64
CA VAL A 95 -0.88 4.41 4.19
C VAL A 95 -1.79 3.43 3.47
N ASN A 96 -1.72 3.40 2.15
CA ASN A 96 -2.43 2.43 1.31
C ASN A 96 -1.62 1.13 1.21
N SER A 97 -1.85 0.21 2.16
CA SER A 97 -1.19 -1.10 2.20
C SER A 97 -2.16 -2.27 1.96
N ALA A 98 -3.46 -2.02 1.91
CA ALA A 98 -4.43 -3.03 1.52
C ALA A 98 -4.22 -3.48 0.07
N GLY A 99 -4.39 -4.77 -0.18
CA GLY A 99 -4.30 -5.32 -1.53
C GLY A 99 -4.36 -6.84 -1.53
N ILE A 100 -4.80 -7.38 -2.64
CA ILE A 100 -4.84 -8.81 -2.92
C ILE A 100 -4.10 -9.13 -4.21
N GLY A 101 -3.71 -10.37 -4.38
CA GLY A 101 -3.11 -10.88 -5.61
C GLY A 101 -3.82 -12.13 -6.09
N LEU A 102 -3.70 -12.40 -7.38
CA LEU A 102 -4.20 -13.60 -8.02
C LEU A 102 -3.09 -14.24 -8.85
N SER A 103 -2.90 -15.55 -8.71
CA SER A 103 -1.93 -16.33 -9.48
C SER A 103 -2.63 -17.45 -10.24
N GLY A 104 -2.29 -17.65 -11.50
CA GLY A 104 -2.91 -18.59 -12.43
C GLY A 104 -3.18 -17.97 -13.79
N ARG A 105 -3.68 -18.76 -14.74
CA ARG A 105 -4.03 -18.26 -16.08
C ARG A 105 -5.19 -17.26 -15.98
N PHE A 106 -5.07 -16.11 -16.64
CA PHE A 106 -6.07 -15.05 -16.57
C PHE A 106 -7.50 -15.54 -16.84
N VAL A 107 -7.68 -16.39 -17.84
CA VAL A 107 -8.97 -16.94 -18.25
C VAL A 107 -9.59 -17.93 -17.26
N GLN A 108 -8.82 -18.40 -16.27
CA GLN A 108 -9.28 -19.33 -15.23
C GLN A 108 -9.76 -18.61 -13.97
N HIS A 109 -9.48 -17.32 -13.83
CA HIS A 109 -9.97 -16.56 -12.69
C HIS A 109 -11.46 -16.26 -12.81
N ALA A 110 -12.17 -16.42 -11.73
CA ALA A 110 -13.58 -16.01 -11.66
C ALA A 110 -13.70 -14.49 -11.87
N PRO A 111 -14.67 -14.00 -12.68
CA PRO A 111 -14.82 -12.58 -12.94
C PRO A 111 -14.92 -11.70 -11.69
N HIS A 112 -15.61 -12.18 -10.64
CA HIS A 112 -15.74 -11.45 -9.39
C HIS A 112 -14.40 -11.28 -8.65
N ALA A 113 -13.49 -12.26 -8.71
CA ALA A 113 -12.17 -12.17 -8.08
C ALA A 113 -11.29 -11.13 -8.79
N LEU A 114 -11.37 -11.02 -10.12
CA LEU A 114 -10.70 -9.96 -10.89
C LEU A 114 -11.28 -8.58 -10.55
N SER A 115 -12.60 -8.47 -10.39
CA SER A 115 -13.28 -7.24 -9.99
C SER A 115 -12.87 -6.83 -8.57
N GLU A 116 -12.86 -7.74 -7.60
CA GLU A 116 -12.40 -7.46 -6.23
C GLU A 116 -10.96 -6.97 -6.22
N LEU A 117 -10.07 -7.59 -7.01
CA LEU A 117 -8.69 -7.14 -7.12
C LEU A 117 -8.61 -5.70 -7.66
N ALA A 118 -9.37 -5.38 -8.70
CA ALA A 118 -9.37 -4.04 -9.27
C ALA A 118 -9.95 -3.01 -8.30
N LEU A 119 -11.07 -3.33 -7.65
CA LEU A 119 -11.70 -2.47 -6.65
C LEU A 119 -10.75 -2.19 -5.48
N LEU A 120 -10.11 -3.22 -4.91
CA LEU A 120 -9.26 -3.03 -3.75
C LEU A 120 -7.92 -2.38 -4.09
N ASN A 121 -7.22 -2.90 -5.12
CA ASN A 121 -5.85 -2.46 -5.41
C ASN A 121 -5.77 -1.13 -6.17
N VAL A 122 -6.84 -0.74 -6.88
CA VAL A 122 -6.86 0.46 -7.75
C VAL A 122 -7.88 1.47 -7.26
N GLU A 123 -9.16 1.10 -7.26
CA GLU A 123 -10.24 2.04 -6.98
C GLU A 123 -10.20 2.56 -5.54
N ALA A 124 -10.14 1.68 -4.55
CA ALA A 124 -10.09 2.05 -3.13
C ALA A 124 -8.92 2.98 -2.82
N LEU A 125 -7.71 2.62 -3.27
CA LEU A 125 -6.51 3.46 -3.10
C LEU A 125 -6.69 4.84 -3.72
N THR A 126 -7.29 4.91 -4.92
CA THR A 126 -7.52 6.16 -5.65
C THR A 126 -8.53 7.05 -4.91
N GLN A 127 -9.66 6.49 -4.50
CA GLN A 127 -10.72 7.22 -3.80
C GLN A 127 -10.29 7.69 -2.41
N LEU A 128 -9.60 6.84 -1.65
CA LEU A 128 -9.05 7.24 -0.35
C LEU A 128 -8.03 8.37 -0.50
N SER A 129 -7.10 8.25 -1.44
CA SER A 129 -6.11 9.31 -1.69
C SER A 129 -6.81 10.61 -2.11
N ARG A 130 -7.78 10.54 -3.04
CA ARG A 130 -8.56 11.72 -3.47
C ARG A 130 -9.34 12.36 -2.33
N ALA A 131 -9.86 11.57 -1.39
CA ALA A 131 -10.64 12.06 -0.26
C ALA A 131 -9.81 12.85 0.75
N VAL A 132 -8.54 12.46 1.01
CA VAL A 132 -7.70 13.08 2.05
C VAL A 132 -6.77 14.18 1.54
N LEU A 133 -6.34 14.12 0.29
CA LEU A 133 -5.37 15.07 -0.29
C LEU A 133 -5.81 16.55 -0.24
N PRO A 134 -7.07 16.93 -0.48
CA PRO A 134 -7.49 18.33 -0.38
C PRO A 134 -7.25 18.94 1.00
N ASP A 135 -7.46 18.15 2.06
CA ASP A 135 -7.26 18.59 3.44
C ASP A 135 -5.77 18.73 3.77
N MET A 136 -4.95 17.78 3.31
CA MET A 136 -3.49 17.85 3.41
C MET A 136 -2.92 19.08 2.70
N ILE A 137 -3.43 19.39 1.49
CA ILE A 137 -3.06 20.58 0.72
C ILE A 137 -3.39 21.87 1.49
N ARG A 138 -4.62 21.96 2.05
CA ARG A 138 -5.02 23.15 2.84
C ARG A 138 -4.12 23.36 4.06
N ARG A 139 -3.78 22.27 4.76
CA ARG A 139 -2.90 22.28 5.94
C ARG A 139 -1.41 22.43 5.57
N ARG A 140 -1.05 22.26 4.31
CA ARG A 140 0.33 22.25 3.80
C ARG A 140 1.22 21.24 4.53
N ARG A 141 0.65 20.10 4.93
CA ARG A 141 1.34 19.03 5.67
C ARG A 141 0.74 17.66 5.40
N GLY A 142 1.49 16.62 5.77
CA GLY A 142 1.03 15.23 5.68
C GLY A 142 1.46 14.56 4.38
N GLY A 143 0.75 13.50 4.01
CA GLY A 143 1.00 12.82 2.74
C GLY A 143 0.44 11.41 2.63
N VAL A 144 0.73 10.79 1.48
CA VAL A 144 0.26 9.45 1.11
C VAL A 144 1.45 8.52 0.88
N LEU A 145 1.44 7.35 1.53
CA LEU A 145 2.40 6.27 1.35
C LEU A 145 1.70 5.06 0.74
N ASN A 146 2.01 4.75 -0.51
CA ASN A 146 1.41 3.66 -1.26
C ASN A 146 2.33 2.43 -1.29
N VAL A 147 1.77 1.24 -1.05
CA VAL A 147 2.48 -0.02 -1.19
C VAL A 147 2.18 -0.65 -2.55
N ALA A 148 3.11 -0.52 -3.47
CA ALA A 148 3.10 -1.18 -4.77
C ALA A 148 3.83 -2.54 -4.75
N SER A 149 4.56 -2.86 -5.79
CA SER A 149 5.39 -4.06 -5.93
C SER A 149 6.44 -3.87 -7.03
N LEU A 150 7.54 -4.58 -6.94
CA LEU A 150 8.49 -4.73 -8.04
C LEU A 150 7.80 -5.23 -9.33
N GLY A 151 6.74 -6.05 -9.20
CA GLY A 151 5.92 -6.49 -10.31
C GLY A 151 5.25 -5.37 -11.10
N GLY A 152 5.07 -4.19 -10.53
CA GLY A 152 4.50 -3.04 -11.24
C GLY A 152 5.39 -2.47 -12.36
N TYR A 153 6.65 -2.85 -12.43
CA TYR A 153 7.58 -2.40 -13.49
C TYR A 153 7.57 -3.26 -14.76
N THR A 154 6.86 -4.39 -14.75
CA THR A 154 6.91 -5.38 -15.83
C THR A 154 5.54 -5.98 -16.15
N PRO A 155 5.35 -6.60 -17.33
CA PRO A 155 4.21 -7.50 -17.53
C PRO A 155 4.36 -8.73 -16.63
N GLY A 156 3.25 -9.24 -16.07
CA GLY A 156 3.26 -10.42 -15.20
C GLY A 156 2.39 -11.55 -15.72
N PRO A 157 2.86 -12.42 -16.65
CA PRO A 157 2.11 -13.62 -17.00
C PRO A 157 1.76 -14.43 -15.76
N TYR A 158 0.58 -15.04 -15.72
CA TYR A 158 0.00 -15.75 -14.58
C TYR A 158 -0.34 -14.88 -13.35
N GLN A 159 -0.02 -13.58 -13.37
CA GLN A 159 -0.35 -12.60 -12.33
C GLN A 159 -0.77 -11.26 -12.97
N ALA A 160 -1.42 -11.32 -14.14
CA ALA A 160 -1.63 -10.18 -15.02
C ALA A 160 -2.36 -9.01 -14.36
N ALA A 161 -3.49 -9.27 -13.71
CA ALA A 161 -4.29 -8.23 -13.05
C ALA A 161 -3.53 -7.60 -11.88
N TYR A 162 -2.81 -8.41 -11.09
CA TYR A 162 -2.01 -7.92 -9.97
C TYR A 162 -0.87 -7.00 -10.42
N TYR A 163 -0.07 -7.42 -11.42
CA TYR A 163 1.03 -6.62 -11.96
C TYR A 163 0.51 -5.30 -12.56
N ALA A 164 -0.59 -5.37 -13.31
CA ALA A 164 -1.23 -4.18 -13.87
C ALA A 164 -1.71 -3.23 -12.77
N SER A 165 -2.32 -3.74 -11.70
CA SER A 165 -2.74 -2.92 -10.57
C SER A 165 -1.57 -2.22 -9.88
N LYS A 166 -0.43 -2.90 -9.72
CA LYS A 166 0.76 -2.30 -9.10
C LYS A 166 1.48 -1.31 -10.02
N ALA A 167 1.42 -1.50 -11.34
CA ALA A 167 1.88 -0.51 -12.32
C ALA A 167 1.03 0.79 -12.24
N TYR A 168 -0.29 0.64 -12.11
CA TYR A 168 -1.17 1.78 -11.86
C TYR A 168 -0.78 2.57 -10.62
N VAL A 169 -0.55 1.89 -9.49
CA VAL A 169 -0.17 2.54 -8.23
C VAL A 169 1.13 3.33 -8.37
N ILE A 170 2.14 2.79 -9.05
CA ILE A 170 3.41 3.47 -9.28
C ILE A 170 3.18 4.75 -10.09
N SER A 171 2.53 4.62 -11.25
CA SER A 171 2.29 5.73 -12.18
C SER A 171 1.44 6.83 -11.53
N LEU A 172 0.36 6.47 -10.83
CA LEU A 172 -0.49 7.41 -10.11
C LEU A 172 0.31 8.17 -9.04
N THR A 173 1.13 7.45 -8.25
CA THR A 173 1.95 8.06 -7.20
C THR A 173 2.91 9.09 -7.75
N GLU A 174 3.60 8.75 -8.84
CA GLU A 174 4.59 9.65 -9.47
C GLU A 174 3.91 10.91 -10.03
N ALA A 175 2.75 10.77 -10.67
CA ALA A 175 1.98 11.88 -11.21
C ALA A 175 1.50 12.82 -10.09
N ILE A 176 0.84 12.29 -9.06
CA ILE A 176 0.35 13.09 -7.92
C ILE A 176 1.52 13.76 -7.17
N ALA A 177 2.63 13.05 -6.97
CA ALA A 177 3.79 13.62 -6.31
C ALA A 177 4.36 14.83 -7.08
N TRP A 178 4.30 14.79 -8.40
CA TRP A 178 4.70 15.91 -9.24
C TRP A 178 3.73 17.10 -9.13
N GLU A 179 2.43 16.84 -9.20
CA GLU A 179 1.37 17.85 -9.09
C GLU A 179 1.38 18.58 -7.74
N LEU A 180 1.76 17.87 -6.66
CA LEU A 180 1.75 18.39 -5.30
C LEU A 180 3.06 19.04 -4.86
N ARG A 181 4.02 19.24 -5.78
CA ARG A 181 5.25 19.99 -5.48
C ARG A 181 4.95 21.39 -4.98
N GLY A 182 5.56 21.77 -3.86
CA GLY A 182 5.35 23.06 -3.23
C GLY A 182 4.13 23.21 -2.33
N PHE A 183 3.27 22.18 -2.27
CA PHE A 183 2.10 22.20 -1.37
C PHE A 183 2.38 21.66 0.04
N GLY A 184 3.60 21.20 0.33
CA GLY A 184 3.96 20.65 1.65
C GLY A 184 3.46 19.24 1.89
N VAL A 185 2.91 18.56 0.88
CA VAL A 185 2.36 17.20 0.94
C VAL A 185 3.34 16.21 0.30
N ARG A 186 3.60 15.09 0.97
CA ARG A 186 4.48 14.03 0.47
C ARG A 186 3.65 12.92 -0.17
N VAL A 187 4.11 12.41 -1.31
CA VAL A 187 3.50 11.22 -1.93
C VAL A 187 4.62 10.26 -2.30
N THR A 188 4.59 9.09 -1.70
CA THR A 188 5.65 8.08 -1.80
C THR A 188 5.06 6.73 -2.19
N CYS A 189 5.71 6.02 -3.09
CA CYS A 189 5.43 4.63 -3.42
C CYS A 189 6.62 3.75 -3.01
N ILE A 190 6.35 2.70 -2.25
CA ILE A 190 7.32 1.62 -1.98
C ILE A 190 6.99 0.41 -2.85
N SER A 191 7.96 -0.10 -3.60
CA SER A 191 7.79 -1.22 -4.54
C SER A 191 8.69 -2.40 -4.14
N PRO A 192 8.31 -3.17 -3.11
CA PRO A 192 9.13 -4.29 -2.67
C PRO A 192 9.14 -5.44 -3.68
N GLY A 193 10.23 -6.21 -3.68
CA GLY A 193 10.27 -7.56 -4.20
C GLY A 193 9.52 -8.53 -3.27
N PRO A 194 9.86 -9.83 -3.25
CA PRO A 194 9.26 -10.77 -2.31
C PRO A 194 9.46 -10.32 -0.86
N VAL A 195 8.38 -10.44 -0.06
CA VAL A 195 8.40 -10.12 1.38
C VAL A 195 7.89 -11.33 2.16
N GLU A 196 8.50 -11.61 3.31
CA GLU A 196 8.14 -12.72 4.20
C GLU A 196 6.82 -12.45 4.92
N THR A 197 5.71 -12.62 4.19
CA THR A 197 4.34 -12.44 4.67
C THR A 197 3.44 -13.56 4.15
N GLY A 198 2.24 -13.70 4.72
CA GLY A 198 1.21 -14.60 4.21
C GLY A 198 0.62 -14.20 2.84
N PHE A 199 1.04 -13.07 2.25
CA PHE A 199 0.50 -12.56 0.99
C PHE A 199 0.68 -13.54 -0.18
N HIS A 200 1.88 -14.15 -0.30
CA HIS A 200 2.17 -15.09 -1.39
C HIS A 200 1.38 -16.39 -1.27
N ALA A 201 1.11 -16.85 -0.05
CA ALA A 201 0.23 -17.99 0.22
C ALA A 201 -1.22 -17.66 -0.19
N ALA A 202 -1.73 -16.54 0.27
CA ALA A 202 -3.08 -16.08 -0.08
C ALA A 202 -3.26 -15.85 -1.60
N MET A 203 -2.20 -15.44 -2.30
CA MET A 203 -2.19 -15.23 -3.75
C MET A 203 -2.09 -16.54 -4.54
N GLY A 204 -1.65 -17.65 -3.94
CA GLY A 204 -1.38 -18.93 -4.65
C GLY A 204 -0.05 -18.93 -5.43
N SER A 205 0.93 -18.12 -5.02
CA SER A 205 2.23 -17.99 -5.72
C SER A 205 3.43 -18.53 -4.95
N GLU A 206 3.23 -19.34 -3.91
CA GLU A 206 4.31 -19.86 -3.07
C GLU A 206 5.32 -20.71 -3.82
N SER A 207 4.86 -21.49 -4.80
CA SER A 207 5.70 -22.39 -5.60
C SER A 207 6.42 -21.73 -6.75
N ALA A 208 6.16 -20.44 -7.02
CA ALA A 208 6.72 -19.73 -8.17
C ALA A 208 8.26 -19.59 -8.08
N LEU A 209 8.95 -19.78 -9.19
CA LEU A 209 10.41 -19.83 -9.26
C LEU A 209 11.09 -18.52 -8.81
N TYR A 210 10.47 -17.37 -9.10
CA TYR A 210 11.03 -16.06 -8.74
C TYR A 210 11.30 -15.91 -7.24
N ARG A 211 10.53 -16.57 -6.38
CA ARG A 211 10.73 -16.56 -4.93
C ARG A 211 12.02 -17.24 -4.45
N ARG A 212 12.58 -18.11 -5.29
CA ARG A 212 13.89 -18.76 -5.03
C ARG A 212 15.05 -17.94 -5.53
N VAL A 213 14.81 -17.09 -6.54
CA VAL A 213 15.85 -16.29 -7.20
C VAL A 213 16.00 -14.92 -6.57
N ILE A 214 14.88 -14.27 -6.19
CA ILE A 214 14.91 -12.93 -5.60
C ILE A 214 14.90 -13.06 -4.08
N PRO A 215 15.91 -12.53 -3.39
CA PRO A 215 15.95 -12.55 -1.92
C PRO A 215 14.73 -11.85 -1.33
N ALA A 216 14.04 -12.52 -0.41
CA ALA A 216 12.92 -11.94 0.32
C ALA A 216 13.43 -10.98 1.41
N LEU A 217 12.69 -9.90 1.63
CA LEU A 217 12.91 -8.97 2.72
C LEU A 217 11.91 -9.24 3.85
N THR A 218 12.29 -8.92 5.07
CA THR A 218 11.34 -8.93 6.19
C THR A 218 10.36 -7.74 6.08
N PRO A 219 9.10 -7.89 6.55
CA PRO A 219 8.13 -6.78 6.59
C PRO A 219 8.68 -5.55 7.32
N THR A 220 9.39 -5.78 8.44
CA THR A 220 10.02 -4.72 9.24
C THR A 220 11.08 -3.93 8.45
N ALA A 221 11.92 -4.62 7.66
CA ALA A 221 12.91 -3.94 6.83
C ALA A 221 12.25 -3.08 5.74
N VAL A 222 11.21 -3.61 5.09
CA VAL A 222 10.44 -2.88 4.08
C VAL A 222 9.75 -1.66 4.69
N ALA A 223 9.08 -1.82 5.83
CA ALA A 223 8.39 -0.75 6.54
C ALA A 223 9.34 0.39 6.92
N ARG A 224 10.52 0.07 7.47
CA ARG A 224 11.55 1.06 7.83
C ARG A 224 12.02 1.86 6.61
N ILE A 225 12.28 1.18 5.48
CA ILE A 225 12.69 1.84 4.25
C ILE A 225 11.55 2.71 3.71
N ALA A 226 10.30 2.23 3.77
CA ALA A 226 9.12 2.96 3.31
C ALA A 226 8.93 4.27 4.09
N VAL A 227 8.88 4.19 5.43
CA VAL A 227 8.68 5.36 6.30
C VAL A 227 9.84 6.35 6.19
N ASN A 228 11.09 5.87 6.18
CA ASN A 228 12.25 6.75 6.00
C ASN A 228 12.22 7.45 4.63
N SER A 229 11.84 6.74 3.57
CA SER A 229 11.75 7.31 2.22
C SER A 229 10.64 8.35 2.12
N PHE A 230 9.50 8.11 2.78
CA PHE A 230 8.41 9.06 2.89
C PHE A 230 8.87 10.38 3.56
N TRP A 231 9.58 10.29 4.69
CA TRP A 231 10.09 11.48 5.38
C TRP A 231 11.16 12.22 4.58
N LEU A 232 11.95 11.50 3.77
CA LEU A 232 12.92 12.09 2.85
C LEU A 232 12.28 12.67 1.57
N GLY A 233 10.96 12.58 1.41
CA GLY A 233 10.25 13.08 0.22
C GLY A 233 10.57 12.33 -1.07
N ARG A 234 10.99 11.07 -0.99
CA ARG A 234 11.26 10.23 -2.18
C ARG A 234 9.94 9.74 -2.77
N THR A 235 9.77 9.89 -4.08
CA THR A 235 8.50 9.54 -4.76
C THR A 235 8.36 8.04 -5.01
N ALA A 236 9.35 7.39 -5.64
CA ALA A 236 9.31 5.95 -5.95
C ALA A 236 10.56 5.27 -5.39
N VAL A 237 10.38 4.19 -4.65
CA VAL A 237 11.47 3.50 -3.95
C VAL A 237 11.33 2.00 -4.09
N VAL A 238 12.39 1.34 -4.56
CA VAL A 238 12.53 -0.13 -4.55
C VAL A 238 13.43 -0.51 -3.38
N PRO A 239 12.94 -1.22 -2.36
CA PRO A 239 13.76 -1.64 -1.21
C PRO A 239 14.70 -2.78 -1.59
N GLY A 240 15.90 -2.78 -1.00
CA GLY A 240 16.94 -3.76 -1.26
C GLY A 240 17.78 -3.44 -2.50
N TRP A 241 19.12 -3.60 -2.35
CA TRP A 241 20.04 -3.29 -3.46
C TRP A 241 19.82 -4.20 -4.68
N PHE A 242 19.60 -5.50 -4.45
CA PHE A 242 19.35 -6.48 -5.51
C PHE A 242 18.09 -6.12 -6.31
N SER A 243 16.99 -5.83 -5.63
CA SER A 243 15.73 -5.43 -6.27
C SER A 243 15.86 -4.11 -7.04
N ARG A 244 16.72 -3.18 -6.59
CA ARG A 244 16.99 -1.91 -7.32
C ARG A 244 17.74 -2.17 -8.62
N VAL A 245 18.81 -2.98 -8.56
CA VAL A 245 19.57 -3.34 -9.77
C VAL A 245 18.66 -4.09 -10.74
N LEU A 246 17.84 -5.01 -10.23
CA LEU A 246 16.87 -5.73 -11.04
C LEU A 246 15.85 -4.78 -11.68
N ALA A 247 15.24 -3.87 -10.92
CA ALA A 247 14.29 -2.89 -11.45
C ALA A 247 14.90 -2.04 -12.57
N LEU A 248 16.16 -1.62 -12.40
CA LEU A 248 16.90 -0.88 -13.44
C LEU A 248 17.11 -1.73 -14.70
N ALA A 249 17.56 -2.97 -14.55
CA ALA A 249 17.74 -3.89 -15.68
C ALA A 249 16.42 -4.16 -16.42
N LEU A 250 15.32 -4.34 -15.66
CA LEU A 250 13.98 -4.56 -16.22
C LEU A 250 13.49 -3.34 -17.04
N HIS A 251 13.88 -2.13 -16.65
CA HIS A 251 13.51 -0.91 -17.37
C HIS A 251 14.08 -0.86 -18.79
N PHE A 252 15.30 -1.35 -19.00
CA PHE A 252 15.95 -1.38 -20.30
C PHE A 252 15.65 -2.62 -21.14
N THR A 253 14.99 -3.61 -20.57
CA THR A 253 14.69 -4.87 -21.27
C THR A 253 13.39 -4.74 -22.08
N PRO A 254 13.36 -5.09 -23.38
CA PRO A 254 12.13 -5.05 -24.17
C PRO A 254 11.00 -5.88 -23.54
N ARG A 255 9.78 -5.31 -23.49
CA ARG A 255 8.62 -5.92 -22.80
C ARG A 255 8.28 -7.34 -23.29
N LYS A 256 8.52 -7.67 -24.55
CA LYS A 256 8.32 -9.03 -25.09
C LYS A 256 9.27 -10.05 -24.45
N ILE A 257 10.53 -9.68 -24.26
CA ILE A 257 11.56 -10.51 -23.61
C ILE A 257 11.18 -10.68 -22.12
N LEU A 258 10.78 -9.60 -21.45
CA LEU A 258 10.30 -9.66 -20.06
C LEU A 258 9.11 -10.60 -19.91
N ALA A 259 8.11 -10.49 -20.79
CA ALA A 259 6.95 -11.37 -20.75
C ALA A 259 7.32 -12.86 -20.92
N PHE A 260 8.28 -13.16 -21.78
CA PHE A 260 8.78 -14.53 -21.97
C PHE A 260 9.49 -15.04 -20.70
N ILE A 261 10.47 -14.30 -20.19
CA ILE A 261 11.25 -14.70 -19.01
C ILE A 261 10.33 -14.85 -17.79
N LEU A 262 9.46 -13.85 -17.55
CA LEU A 262 8.55 -13.86 -16.41
C LEU A 262 7.44 -14.91 -16.58
N GLY A 263 7.07 -15.27 -17.82
CA GLY A 263 6.17 -16.38 -18.09
C GLY A 263 6.71 -17.72 -17.58
N ILE A 264 8.03 -17.90 -17.63
CA ILE A 264 8.69 -19.08 -17.04
C ILE A 264 8.78 -18.96 -15.52
N MET A 265 9.16 -17.79 -15.01
CA MET A 265 9.42 -17.56 -13.58
C MET A 265 8.15 -17.54 -12.72
N LEU A 266 7.03 -17.08 -13.27
CA LEU A 266 5.76 -16.91 -12.55
C LEU A 266 4.79 -18.06 -12.76
N ARG A 267 5.12 -19.03 -13.62
CA ARG A 267 4.26 -20.18 -13.91
C ARG A 267 4.00 -20.98 -12.63
N PRO A 268 2.72 -21.23 -12.26
CA PRO A 268 2.39 -22.10 -11.14
C PRO A 268 2.89 -23.52 -11.40
N ARG A 269 3.35 -24.22 -10.37
CA ARG A 269 3.69 -25.66 -10.47
C ARG A 269 2.39 -26.46 -10.49
N GLY A 270 2.12 -27.15 -11.57
CA GLY A 270 0.92 -27.97 -11.75
C GLY A 270 0.07 -27.63 -12.98
N ASP A 271 0.35 -26.51 -13.65
CA ASP A 271 -0.22 -26.16 -14.96
C ASP A 271 0.64 -26.77 -16.09
N GLY A 272 0.60 -28.09 -16.23
CA GLY A 272 1.16 -28.85 -17.34
C GLY A 272 0.06 -29.24 -18.31
#